data_5975e2c9a8be4df9658dc64566f7eff4
#
_entry.id   5975e2c9a8be4df9658dc64566f7eff4
#
_cell.length_a   1.000
_cell.length_b   1.000
_cell.length_c   1.000
_cell.angle_alpha   90.00
_cell.angle_beta   90.00
_cell.angle_gamma   90.00
#
_symmetry.space_group_name_H-M   'P 1'
#
loop_
_entity.id
_entity.type
_entity.pdbx_description
1 polymer ?
#
loop_
_entity_poly.entity_id
_entity_poly.type
_entity_poly.pdbx_seq_one_letter_code
_entity_poly.pdbx_strand_id
1 'polypeptide(L)'
;TRVWNIADSKLWYLTRDQAQGFLDLEKSPEYQEDVIKKEIDLVVMHISEILRKVGKKPINIIDLGCGDGKKAVIFIQYLKGKVRLRYCPIDISGYMVEKALDKIKRMNVGEVVEFQWNISDFENLENVSKVLRSGSFKNNLFLLLGNTLGNFETHELLYNVRNSMGDGDIILIGNGLNNHKVEDDIVRSCRENPLRDEFFSLILQLAGFKKNQIQYGVRFRNDRLETFYTILSDISLSFQDRTIEFYKGDQIVVAFAYHYEKSEFMSYLKMYFGNVQLHVLEDSSYTLALCKK
;
A
#
# COMPACT_ATOMS: atom_id res chain seq x y z
N THR A 1 4.14 -20.51 24.32
CA THR A 1 3.56 -19.92 23.09
C THR A 1 4.67 -19.34 22.25
N ARG A 2 4.87 -19.87 21.06
CA ARG A 2 5.81 -19.31 20.07
C ARG A 2 5.06 -18.33 19.20
N VAL A 3 5.80 -17.32 18.68
CA VAL A 3 5.28 -16.37 17.69
C VAL A 3 6.09 -16.53 16.41
N TRP A 4 5.41 -16.91 15.36
CA TRP A 4 5.94 -16.99 14.01
C TRP A 4 5.61 -15.71 13.27
N ASN A 5 6.57 -15.12 12.58
CA ASN A 5 6.31 -13.93 11.77
C ASN A 5 6.54 -14.27 10.30
N ILE A 6 5.47 -14.26 9.52
CA ILE A 6 5.47 -14.44 8.07
C ILE A 6 4.81 -13.23 7.36
N ALA A 7 4.76 -12.10 8.06
CA ALA A 7 4.10 -10.89 7.57
C ALA A 7 4.91 -10.22 6.45
N ASP A 8 4.82 -10.79 5.27
CA ASP A 8 5.32 -10.22 4.02
C ASP A 8 4.12 -9.91 3.13
N SER A 9 3.94 -8.63 2.76
CA SER A 9 2.82 -8.20 1.93
C SER A 9 2.78 -8.87 0.55
N LYS A 10 3.92 -9.38 0.06
CA LYS A 10 3.98 -10.17 -1.17
C LYS A 10 3.12 -11.43 -1.09
N LEU A 11 2.99 -12.03 0.09
CA LEU A 11 2.18 -13.23 0.31
C LEU A 11 0.67 -13.00 0.24
N TRP A 12 0.23 -11.75 0.29
CA TRP A 12 -1.20 -11.42 0.30
C TRP A 12 -1.83 -11.43 -1.10
N TYR A 13 -1.01 -11.44 -2.16
CA TYR A 13 -1.46 -11.26 -3.55
C TYR A 13 -0.91 -12.32 -4.51
N LEU A 14 -0.49 -13.48 -4.02
CA LEU A 14 0.10 -14.56 -4.84
C LEU A 14 -0.86 -15.14 -5.86
N THR A 15 -2.15 -15.12 -5.54
CA THR A 15 -3.20 -15.67 -6.41
C THR A 15 -4.21 -14.61 -6.80
N ARG A 16 -4.95 -14.87 -7.89
CA ARG A 16 -6.04 -14.01 -8.33
C ARG A 16 -7.14 -13.89 -7.27
N ASP A 17 -7.44 -14.99 -6.56
CA ASP A 17 -8.47 -15.02 -5.52
C ASP A 17 -8.07 -14.16 -4.32
N GLN A 18 -6.79 -14.19 -3.92
CA GLN A 18 -6.28 -13.29 -2.87
C GLN A 18 -6.38 -11.82 -3.31
N ALA A 19 -5.96 -11.50 -4.52
CA ALA A 19 -6.06 -10.13 -5.03
C ALA A 19 -7.52 -9.66 -5.14
N GLN A 20 -8.45 -10.54 -5.55
CA GLN A 20 -9.89 -10.22 -5.55
C GLN A 20 -10.43 -10.08 -4.13
N GLY A 21 -10.03 -10.94 -3.20
CA GLY A 21 -10.41 -10.85 -1.78
C GLY A 21 -10.01 -9.51 -1.15
N PHE A 22 -8.84 -8.98 -1.51
CA PHE A 22 -8.46 -7.62 -1.09
C PHE A 22 -9.38 -6.54 -1.68
N LEU A 23 -9.72 -6.62 -2.97
CA LEU A 23 -10.65 -5.68 -3.59
C LEU A 23 -12.06 -5.74 -2.97
N ASP A 24 -12.46 -6.90 -2.47
CA ASP A 24 -13.73 -7.05 -1.78
C ASP A 24 -13.65 -6.51 -0.35
N LEU A 25 -12.53 -6.72 0.35
CA LEU A 25 -12.24 -6.07 1.62
C LEU A 25 -12.24 -4.54 1.50
N GLU A 26 -11.62 -3.99 0.45
CA GLU A 26 -11.62 -2.54 0.19
C GLU A 26 -13.03 -1.95 0.01
N LYS A 27 -14.03 -2.75 -0.36
CA LYS A 27 -15.44 -2.33 -0.51
C LYS A 27 -16.21 -2.36 0.80
N SER A 28 -15.65 -2.97 1.86
CA SER A 28 -16.34 -2.97 3.15
C SER A 28 -16.54 -1.55 3.68
N PRO A 29 -17.67 -1.28 4.36
CA PRO A 29 -17.97 0.06 4.86
C PRO A 29 -16.85 0.62 5.75
N GLU A 30 -16.29 -0.23 6.61
CA GLU A 30 -15.24 0.14 7.55
C GLU A 30 -13.96 0.55 6.79
N TYR A 31 -13.54 -0.24 5.80
CA TYR A 31 -12.34 0.09 5.02
C TYR A 31 -12.54 1.35 4.18
N GLN A 32 -13.75 1.54 3.65
CA GLN A 32 -14.10 2.75 2.89
C GLN A 32 -14.00 4.00 3.77
N GLU A 33 -14.56 3.98 4.98
CA GLU A 33 -14.55 5.14 5.88
C GLU A 33 -13.16 5.36 6.50
N ASP A 34 -12.48 4.31 6.94
CA ASP A 34 -11.25 4.42 7.72
C ASP A 34 -10.01 4.69 6.87
N VAL A 35 -10.00 4.29 5.60
CA VAL A 35 -8.82 4.41 4.73
C VAL A 35 -9.13 5.18 3.46
N ILE A 36 -10.07 4.68 2.64
CA ILE A 36 -10.25 5.17 1.27
C ILE A 36 -10.76 6.61 1.26
N LYS A 37 -11.83 6.88 1.99
CA LYS A 37 -12.45 8.21 2.03
C LYS A 37 -11.52 9.25 2.63
N LYS A 38 -10.85 8.93 3.73
CA LYS A 38 -9.89 9.82 4.39
C LYS A 38 -8.78 10.27 3.44
N GLU A 39 -8.22 9.33 2.69
CA GLU A 39 -7.18 9.63 1.71
C GLU A 39 -7.71 10.45 0.52
N ILE A 40 -8.87 10.05 -0.04
CA ILE A 40 -9.48 10.77 -1.17
C ILE A 40 -9.83 12.21 -0.76
N ASP A 41 -10.40 12.42 0.40
CA ASP A 41 -10.77 13.75 0.92
C ASP A 41 -9.52 14.64 1.03
N LEU A 42 -8.41 14.14 1.58
CA LEU A 42 -7.15 14.87 1.64
C LEU A 42 -6.59 15.18 0.24
N VAL A 43 -6.63 14.21 -0.68
CA VAL A 43 -6.18 14.42 -2.05
C VAL A 43 -7.01 15.50 -2.73
N VAL A 44 -8.33 15.42 -2.67
CA VAL A 44 -9.24 16.38 -3.32
C VAL A 44 -9.10 17.78 -2.69
N MET A 45 -9.02 17.87 -1.37
CA MET A 45 -8.83 19.13 -0.65
C MET A 45 -7.53 19.85 -1.08
N HIS A 46 -6.45 19.11 -1.30
CA HIS A 46 -5.14 19.67 -1.62
C HIS A 46 -4.74 19.53 -3.09
N ILE A 47 -5.62 19.02 -3.96
CA ILE A 47 -5.29 18.73 -5.36
C ILE A 47 -4.73 19.93 -6.12
N SER A 48 -5.29 21.14 -5.91
CA SER A 48 -4.82 22.36 -6.58
C SER A 48 -3.40 22.72 -6.20
N GLU A 49 -3.00 22.51 -4.95
CA GLU A 49 -1.64 22.72 -4.48
C GLU A 49 -0.69 21.68 -5.06
N ILE A 50 -1.07 20.40 -5.04
CA ILE A 50 -0.31 19.30 -5.61
C ILE A 50 -0.04 19.57 -7.09
N LEU A 51 -1.07 19.91 -7.88
CA LEU A 51 -0.96 20.19 -9.29
C LEU A 51 -0.09 21.43 -9.59
N ARG A 52 -0.13 22.45 -8.76
CA ARG A 52 0.75 23.62 -8.89
C ARG A 52 2.23 23.22 -8.73
N LYS A 53 2.54 22.29 -7.82
CA LYS A 53 3.91 21.78 -7.60
C LYS A 53 4.36 20.83 -8.71
N VAL A 54 3.46 20.01 -9.24
CA VAL A 54 3.69 19.16 -10.43
C VAL A 54 4.01 20.02 -11.65
N GLY A 55 3.34 21.17 -11.81
CA GLY A 55 3.55 22.10 -12.91
C GLY A 55 2.85 21.70 -14.20
N LYS A 56 3.31 22.27 -15.33
CA LYS A 56 2.67 22.09 -16.66
C LYS A 56 3.51 21.26 -17.64
N LYS A 57 4.65 20.74 -17.19
CA LYS A 57 5.51 19.90 -18.04
C LYS A 57 4.94 18.48 -18.17
N PRO A 58 5.24 17.78 -19.28
CA PRO A 58 4.89 16.36 -19.39
C PRO A 58 5.40 15.56 -18.20
N ILE A 59 4.55 14.68 -17.65
CA ILE A 59 4.85 13.96 -16.41
C ILE A 59 4.51 12.48 -16.50
N ASN A 60 5.33 11.64 -15.89
CA ASN A 60 5.00 10.24 -15.63
C ASN A 60 4.32 10.15 -14.26
N ILE A 61 3.20 9.43 -14.18
CA ILE A 61 2.57 9.01 -12.93
C ILE A 61 3.02 7.57 -12.68
N ILE A 62 3.81 7.35 -11.66
CA ILE A 62 4.27 6.02 -11.21
C ILE A 62 3.46 5.66 -9.98
N ASP A 63 2.56 4.69 -10.12
CA ASP A 63 1.58 4.31 -9.11
C ASP A 63 2.05 3.05 -8.38
N LEU A 64 2.62 3.24 -7.19
CA LEU A 64 3.26 2.20 -6.38
C LEU A 64 2.23 1.49 -5.49
N GLY A 65 2.06 0.18 -5.70
CA GLY A 65 0.94 -0.55 -5.13
C GLY A 65 -0.37 -0.07 -5.72
N CYS A 66 -0.44 -0.09 -7.05
CA CYS A 66 -1.53 0.56 -7.80
C CYS A 66 -2.91 -0.01 -7.50
N GLY A 67 -3.01 -1.26 -6.99
CA GLY A 67 -4.26 -1.95 -6.85
C GLY A 67 -5.06 -1.92 -8.16
N ASP A 68 -6.32 -1.56 -8.10
CA ASP A 68 -7.19 -1.40 -9.27
C ASP A 68 -7.07 -0.03 -9.98
N GLY A 69 -6.11 0.82 -9.61
CA GLY A 69 -5.86 2.13 -10.21
C GLY A 69 -6.84 3.24 -9.82
N LYS A 70 -7.79 3.00 -8.92
CA LYS A 70 -8.89 3.96 -8.59
C LYS A 70 -8.36 5.29 -8.05
N LYS A 71 -7.25 5.29 -7.32
CA LYS A 71 -6.68 6.50 -6.72
C LYS A 71 -5.93 7.33 -7.75
N ALA A 72 -5.18 6.70 -8.66
CA ALA A 72 -4.54 7.38 -9.77
C ALA A 72 -5.55 8.07 -10.71
N VAL A 73 -6.75 7.50 -10.88
CA VAL A 73 -7.84 8.11 -11.66
C VAL A 73 -8.11 9.54 -11.22
N ILE A 74 -8.07 9.84 -9.92
CA ILE A 74 -8.33 11.18 -9.39
C ILE A 74 -7.32 12.17 -9.97
N PHE A 75 -6.03 11.89 -9.86
CA PHE A 75 -4.97 12.74 -10.40
C PHE A 75 -5.07 12.89 -11.92
N ILE A 76 -5.31 11.78 -12.61
CA ILE A 76 -5.45 11.74 -14.06
C ILE A 76 -6.62 12.62 -14.51
N GLN A 77 -7.77 12.57 -13.86
CA GLN A 77 -8.92 13.41 -14.17
C GLN A 77 -8.60 14.90 -14.05
N TYR A 78 -7.91 15.31 -13.00
CA TYR A 78 -7.53 16.71 -12.79
C TYR A 78 -6.43 17.20 -13.74
N LEU A 79 -5.55 16.31 -14.21
CA LEU A 79 -4.48 16.61 -15.15
C LEU A 79 -4.93 16.56 -16.62
N LYS A 80 -6.04 15.86 -16.90
CA LYS A 80 -6.59 15.68 -18.24
C LYS A 80 -6.75 17.02 -18.98
N GLY A 81 -6.19 17.11 -20.19
CA GLY A 81 -6.23 18.32 -21.02
C GLY A 81 -5.32 19.46 -20.56
N LYS A 82 -4.66 19.36 -19.41
CA LYS A 82 -3.77 20.39 -18.86
C LYS A 82 -2.29 20.04 -19.03
N VAL A 83 -1.96 18.74 -18.94
CA VAL A 83 -0.59 18.22 -18.99
C VAL A 83 -0.58 16.93 -19.80
N ARG A 84 0.46 16.74 -20.63
CA ARG A 84 0.72 15.43 -21.21
C ARG A 84 1.17 14.49 -20.11
N LEU A 85 0.51 13.37 -19.97
CA LEU A 85 0.81 12.40 -18.92
C LEU A 85 1.05 11.01 -19.48
N ARG A 86 1.83 10.24 -18.76
CA ARG A 86 2.08 8.82 -18.95
C ARG A 86 1.82 8.12 -17.63
N TYR A 87 1.04 7.07 -17.64
CA TYR A 87 0.71 6.27 -16.45
C TYR A 87 1.47 4.95 -16.44
N CYS A 88 2.10 4.66 -15.32
CA CYS A 88 2.85 3.44 -15.08
C CYS A 88 2.41 2.82 -13.74
N PRO A 89 1.51 1.82 -13.76
CA PRO A 89 1.17 1.07 -12.55
C PRO A 89 2.30 0.11 -12.19
N ILE A 90 2.53 -0.05 -10.88
CA ILE A 90 3.45 -1.05 -10.32
C ILE A 90 2.75 -1.73 -9.16
N ASP A 91 2.67 -3.06 -9.22
CA ASP A 91 2.09 -3.89 -8.16
C ASP A 91 2.73 -5.28 -8.22
N ILE A 92 2.74 -6.00 -7.10
CA ILE A 92 3.19 -7.39 -7.07
C ILE A 92 2.18 -8.32 -7.74
N SER A 93 0.91 -7.92 -7.80
CA SER A 93 -0.18 -8.68 -8.39
C SER A 93 -0.42 -8.30 -9.85
N GLY A 94 -0.17 -9.25 -10.77
CA GLY A 94 -0.52 -9.06 -12.18
C GLY A 94 -2.01 -8.80 -12.40
N TYR A 95 -2.87 -9.37 -11.57
CA TYR A 95 -4.32 -9.13 -11.62
C TYR A 95 -4.68 -7.67 -11.29
N MET A 96 -4.02 -7.07 -10.30
CA MET A 96 -4.18 -5.65 -9.97
C MET A 96 -3.69 -4.76 -11.10
N VAL A 97 -2.48 -5.02 -11.62
CA VAL A 97 -1.92 -4.28 -12.74
C VAL A 97 -2.85 -4.30 -13.95
N GLU A 98 -3.39 -5.47 -14.32
CA GLU A 98 -4.35 -5.61 -15.43
C GLU A 98 -5.58 -4.71 -15.22
N LYS A 99 -6.16 -4.74 -14.03
CA LYS A 99 -7.32 -3.88 -13.69
C LYS A 99 -7.00 -2.39 -13.76
N ALA A 100 -5.84 -1.98 -13.26
CA ALA A 100 -5.40 -0.58 -13.32
C ALA A 100 -5.19 -0.13 -14.76
N LEU A 101 -4.49 -0.93 -15.56
CA LEU A 101 -4.27 -0.67 -16.99
C LEU A 101 -5.58 -0.51 -17.75
N ASP A 102 -6.51 -1.45 -17.59
CA ASP A 102 -7.82 -1.43 -18.25
C ASP A 102 -8.63 -0.18 -17.87
N LYS A 103 -8.61 0.18 -16.59
CA LYS A 103 -9.33 1.34 -16.08
C LYS A 103 -8.80 2.64 -16.69
N ILE A 104 -7.48 2.83 -16.71
CA ILE A 104 -6.86 4.06 -17.20
C ILE A 104 -6.92 4.15 -18.72
N LYS A 105 -6.75 3.03 -19.46
CA LYS A 105 -6.91 3.01 -20.91
C LYS A 105 -8.29 3.51 -21.35
N ARG A 106 -9.36 3.14 -20.65
CA ARG A 106 -10.73 3.60 -20.92
C ARG A 106 -10.91 5.10 -20.74
N MET A 107 -10.07 5.77 -19.97
CA MET A 107 -10.11 7.22 -19.79
C MET A 107 -9.58 8.00 -21.00
N ASN A 108 -8.80 7.37 -21.87
CA ASN A 108 -8.20 7.96 -23.08
C ASN A 108 -7.48 9.30 -22.79
N VAL A 109 -6.54 9.31 -21.86
CA VAL A 109 -5.94 10.55 -21.31
C VAL A 109 -4.44 10.68 -21.48
N GLY A 110 -3.78 9.76 -22.14
CA GLY A 110 -2.33 9.80 -22.31
C GLY A 110 -1.74 8.44 -22.69
N GLU A 111 -0.46 8.30 -22.48
CA GLU A 111 0.23 7.04 -22.70
C GLU A 111 0.10 6.14 -21.47
N VAL A 112 -0.19 4.88 -21.66
CA VAL A 112 -0.19 3.85 -20.61
C VAL A 112 0.98 2.92 -20.85
N VAL A 113 1.84 2.78 -19.86
CA VAL A 113 3.07 2.00 -19.97
C VAL A 113 2.83 0.57 -19.54
N GLU A 114 3.03 -0.36 -20.47
CA GLU A 114 2.95 -1.79 -20.23
C GLU A 114 4.30 -2.41 -20.51
N PHE A 115 4.92 -2.97 -19.49
CA PHE A 115 6.17 -3.72 -19.60
C PHE A 115 6.30 -4.68 -18.41
N GLN A 116 7.26 -5.60 -18.49
CA GLN A 116 7.41 -6.67 -17.50
C GLN A 116 7.54 -6.18 -16.03
N TRP A 117 8.08 -5.00 -15.82
CA TRP A 117 8.28 -4.43 -14.47
C TRP A 117 7.03 -3.78 -13.86
N ASN A 118 5.91 -3.75 -14.58
CA ASN A 118 4.63 -3.39 -13.95
C ASN A 118 4.25 -4.41 -12.85
N ILE A 119 4.65 -5.67 -13.02
CA ILE A 119 4.46 -6.72 -12.01
C ILE A 119 5.79 -6.90 -11.28
N SER A 120 5.98 -6.16 -10.22
CA SER A 120 7.19 -6.25 -9.40
C SER A 120 6.95 -5.73 -7.97
N ASP A 121 7.82 -6.14 -7.06
CA ASP A 121 8.09 -5.35 -5.87
C ASP A 121 8.84 -4.06 -6.24
N PHE A 122 9.19 -3.25 -5.28
CA PHE A 122 9.81 -1.95 -5.57
C PHE A 122 11.33 -2.03 -5.75
N GLU A 123 11.93 -3.21 -5.93
CA GLU A 123 13.38 -3.40 -6.10
C GLU A 123 13.89 -2.82 -7.42
N ASN A 124 13.07 -2.86 -8.49
CA ASN A 124 13.44 -2.36 -9.82
C ASN A 124 13.05 -0.89 -10.08
N LEU A 125 12.60 -0.18 -9.07
CA LEU A 125 12.01 1.16 -9.22
C LEU A 125 12.98 2.18 -9.84
N GLU A 126 14.28 2.09 -9.56
CA GLU A 126 15.30 2.95 -10.15
C GLU A 126 15.38 2.79 -11.68
N ASN A 127 15.36 1.54 -12.18
CA ASN A 127 15.38 1.25 -13.61
C ASN A 127 14.11 1.74 -14.29
N VAL A 128 12.95 1.46 -13.71
CA VAL A 128 11.65 1.93 -14.19
C VAL A 128 11.65 3.47 -14.32
N SER A 129 12.04 4.15 -13.28
CA SER A 129 12.10 5.60 -13.22
C SER A 129 13.03 6.21 -14.28
N LYS A 130 14.21 5.62 -14.50
CA LYS A 130 15.15 6.01 -15.54
C LYS A 130 14.58 5.85 -16.96
N VAL A 131 13.97 4.71 -17.24
CA VAL A 131 13.35 4.42 -18.54
C VAL A 131 12.22 5.40 -18.84
N LEU A 132 11.39 5.69 -17.83
CA LEU A 132 10.26 6.61 -17.98
C LEU A 132 10.67 8.06 -18.25
N ARG A 133 11.86 8.51 -17.81
CA ARG A 133 12.39 9.86 -18.09
C ARG A 133 12.89 10.02 -19.52
N SER A 134 12.22 9.42 -20.50
CA SER A 134 12.57 9.49 -21.90
C SER A 134 11.82 10.62 -22.64
N GLY A 135 12.41 11.12 -23.73
CA GLY A 135 11.78 12.13 -24.57
C GLY A 135 11.42 13.40 -23.81
N SER A 136 10.17 13.83 -23.90
CA SER A 136 9.65 15.02 -23.22
C SER A 136 9.26 14.79 -21.74
N PHE A 137 9.15 13.53 -21.30
CA PHE A 137 8.78 13.18 -19.95
C PHE A 137 10.03 13.13 -19.04
N LYS A 138 10.35 14.22 -18.38
CA LYS A 138 11.56 14.35 -17.57
C LYS A 138 11.31 14.19 -16.06
N ASN A 139 10.06 14.38 -15.62
CA ASN A 139 9.69 14.34 -14.21
C ASN A 139 8.71 13.20 -13.93
N ASN A 140 8.79 12.65 -12.74
CA ASN A 140 7.89 11.63 -12.22
C ASN A 140 7.07 12.19 -11.05
N LEU A 141 5.80 11.82 -11.01
CA LEU A 141 4.96 11.88 -9.84
C LEU A 141 4.78 10.46 -9.33
N PHE A 142 5.38 10.16 -8.19
CA PHE A 142 5.17 8.89 -7.52
C PHE A 142 3.94 8.97 -6.64
N LEU A 143 3.09 7.98 -6.71
CA LEU A 143 1.95 7.79 -5.82
C LEU A 143 2.23 6.56 -4.95
N LEU A 144 2.30 6.72 -3.64
CA LEU A 144 2.41 5.65 -2.65
C LEU A 144 1.24 5.82 -1.68
N LEU A 145 0.08 5.38 -2.10
CA LEU A 145 -1.21 5.65 -1.48
C LEU A 145 -1.83 4.38 -0.88
N GLY A 146 -2.88 4.53 -0.07
CA GLY A 146 -3.62 3.38 0.49
C GLY A 146 -2.93 2.71 1.65
N ASN A 147 -2.16 3.45 2.42
CA ASN A 147 -1.39 2.92 3.54
C ASN A 147 -0.31 1.89 3.12
N THR A 148 0.08 1.92 1.83
CA THR A 148 1.07 0.96 1.29
C THR A 148 2.40 1.04 2.04
N LEU A 149 2.86 2.25 2.40
CA LEU A 149 4.09 2.42 3.18
C LEU A 149 4.04 1.66 4.51
N GLY A 150 2.91 1.65 5.18
CA GLY A 150 2.74 0.97 6.46
C GLY A 150 2.92 -0.56 6.40
N ASN A 151 2.83 -1.16 5.22
CA ASN A 151 2.97 -2.61 5.02
C ASN A 151 4.42 -3.05 4.76
N PHE A 152 5.37 -2.12 4.76
CA PHE A 152 6.79 -2.36 4.49
C PHE A 152 7.68 -1.85 5.61
N GLU A 153 8.92 -2.32 5.63
CA GLU A 153 9.96 -1.71 6.44
C GLU A 153 10.25 -0.29 5.89
N THR A 154 9.85 0.71 6.67
CA THR A 154 9.78 2.11 6.26
C THR A 154 11.08 2.64 5.69
N HIS A 155 12.21 2.36 6.38
CA HIS A 155 13.51 2.84 5.94
C HIS A 155 13.93 2.26 4.61
N GLU A 156 13.70 0.98 4.38
CA GLU A 156 14.04 0.30 3.14
C GLU A 156 13.23 0.86 1.96
N LEU A 157 11.90 0.98 2.11
CA LEU A 157 11.05 1.48 1.05
C LEU A 157 11.34 2.96 0.73
N LEU A 158 11.47 3.81 1.75
CA LEU A 158 11.78 5.23 1.54
C LEU A 158 13.15 5.43 0.88
N TYR A 159 14.15 4.62 1.24
CA TYR A 159 15.47 4.63 0.60
C TYR A 159 15.37 4.26 -0.88
N ASN A 160 14.68 3.18 -1.23
CA ASN A 160 14.51 2.72 -2.61
C ASN A 160 13.78 3.75 -3.46
N VAL A 161 12.70 4.33 -2.94
CA VAL A 161 11.95 5.40 -3.60
C VAL A 161 12.83 6.62 -3.81
N ARG A 162 13.53 7.07 -2.76
CA ARG A 162 14.43 8.23 -2.82
C ARG A 162 15.51 8.10 -3.87
N ASN A 163 16.13 6.92 -3.98
CA ASN A 163 17.15 6.64 -4.99
C ASN A 163 16.60 6.65 -6.41
N SER A 164 15.35 6.28 -6.57
CA SER A 164 14.65 6.26 -7.85
C SER A 164 14.21 7.65 -8.33
N MET A 165 14.17 8.64 -7.45
CA MET A 165 13.74 10.00 -7.76
C MET A 165 14.86 10.85 -8.37
N GLY A 166 14.49 11.69 -9.33
CA GLY A 166 15.31 12.81 -9.83
C GLY A 166 14.96 14.14 -9.14
N ASP A 167 15.74 15.19 -9.37
CA ASP A 167 15.61 16.48 -8.68
C ASP A 167 14.26 17.19 -8.89
N GLY A 168 13.58 16.89 -10.00
CA GLY A 168 12.26 17.46 -10.31
C GLY A 168 11.08 16.57 -9.93
N ASP A 169 11.34 15.40 -9.34
CA ASP A 169 10.32 14.44 -9.02
C ASP A 169 9.61 14.79 -7.69
N ILE A 170 8.37 14.32 -7.60
CA ILE A 170 7.50 14.51 -6.44
C ILE A 170 6.96 13.15 -6.05
N ILE A 171 6.83 12.91 -4.75
CA ILE A 171 6.08 11.77 -4.23
C ILE A 171 4.96 12.22 -3.32
N LEU A 172 3.81 11.57 -3.47
CA LEU A 172 2.68 11.62 -2.54
C LEU A 172 2.62 10.31 -1.78
N ILE A 173 2.59 10.40 -0.44
CA ILE A 173 2.50 9.26 0.46
C ILE A 173 1.27 9.41 1.32
N GLY A 174 0.31 8.48 1.21
CA GLY A 174 -0.87 8.40 2.06
C GLY A 174 -0.67 7.35 3.13
N ASN A 175 -0.80 7.73 4.41
CA ASN A 175 -0.62 6.80 5.53
C ASN A 175 -1.52 7.12 6.72
N GLY A 176 -2.02 6.08 7.37
CA GLY A 176 -2.67 6.19 8.67
C GLY A 176 -1.70 6.67 9.73
N LEU A 177 -2.16 7.55 10.61
CA LEU A 177 -1.39 8.01 11.76
C LEU A 177 -1.87 7.32 13.02
N ASN A 178 -0.95 7.12 13.96
CA ASN A 178 -1.30 6.70 15.30
C ASN A 178 -1.94 7.88 16.03
N ASN A 179 -3.15 7.65 16.51
CA ASN A 179 -3.81 8.47 17.48
C ASN A 179 -4.25 7.52 18.61
N HIS A 180 -3.54 7.51 19.73
CA HIS A 180 -3.77 6.59 20.85
C HIS A 180 -5.23 6.56 21.34
N LYS A 181 -6.01 7.60 21.05
CA LYS A 181 -7.44 7.65 21.37
C LYS A 181 -8.29 6.71 20.50
N VAL A 182 -7.77 6.26 19.37
CA VAL A 182 -8.50 5.44 18.39
C VAL A 182 -7.92 4.04 18.20
N GLU A 183 -6.83 3.69 18.89
CA GLU A 183 -6.20 2.35 18.76
C GLU A 183 -7.20 1.21 19.05
N ASP A 184 -7.95 1.31 20.16
CA ASP A 184 -8.93 0.30 20.52
C ASP A 184 -10.07 0.24 19.50
N ASP A 185 -10.48 1.37 18.94
CA ASP A 185 -11.52 1.43 17.91
C ASP A 185 -11.04 0.79 16.60
N ILE A 186 -9.79 1.05 16.19
CA ILE A 186 -9.17 0.42 15.03
C ILE A 186 -9.08 -1.09 15.22
N VAL A 187 -8.58 -1.54 16.37
CA VAL A 187 -8.46 -2.97 16.68
C VAL A 187 -9.83 -3.64 16.65
N ARG A 188 -10.85 -2.99 17.25
CA ARG A 188 -12.22 -3.50 17.27
C ARG A 188 -12.81 -3.58 15.87
N SER A 189 -12.76 -2.52 15.08
CA SER A 189 -13.23 -2.46 13.70
C SER A 189 -12.56 -3.53 12.83
N CYS A 190 -11.25 -3.69 12.94
CA CYS A 190 -10.51 -4.71 12.22
C CYS A 190 -10.85 -6.14 12.66
N ARG A 191 -11.11 -6.36 13.96
CA ARG A 191 -11.45 -7.67 14.51
C ARG A 191 -12.85 -8.11 14.12
N GLU A 192 -13.79 -7.18 14.06
CA GLU A 192 -15.19 -7.44 13.76
C GLU A 192 -15.47 -7.53 12.25
N ASN A 193 -14.55 -7.13 11.39
CA ASN A 193 -14.70 -7.20 9.94
C ASN A 193 -14.41 -8.62 9.41
N PRO A 194 -15.43 -9.40 8.99
CA PRO A 194 -15.26 -10.78 8.56
C PRO A 194 -14.44 -10.90 7.26
N LEU A 195 -14.48 -9.89 6.40
CA LEU A 195 -13.71 -9.89 5.13
C LEU A 195 -12.20 -9.83 5.39
N ARG A 196 -11.77 -9.25 6.52
CA ARG A 196 -10.35 -9.26 6.91
C ARG A 196 -9.89 -10.66 7.29
N ASP A 197 -10.67 -11.39 8.11
CA ASP A 197 -10.37 -12.78 8.44
C ASP A 197 -10.38 -13.65 7.19
N GLU A 198 -11.37 -13.47 6.32
CA GLU A 198 -11.48 -14.20 5.06
C GLU A 198 -10.25 -13.96 4.17
N PHE A 199 -9.85 -12.71 3.98
CA PHE A 199 -8.70 -12.33 3.17
C PHE A 199 -7.37 -12.88 3.73
N PHE A 200 -7.06 -12.61 4.99
CA PHE A 200 -5.78 -13.00 5.57
C PHE A 200 -5.66 -14.49 5.85
N SER A 201 -6.76 -15.20 6.10
CA SER A 201 -6.74 -16.66 6.29
C SER A 201 -6.29 -17.41 5.04
N LEU A 202 -6.46 -16.85 3.84
CA LEU A 202 -6.04 -17.47 2.59
C LEU A 202 -4.53 -17.78 2.57
N ILE A 203 -3.71 -16.97 3.22
CA ILE A 203 -2.25 -17.20 3.32
C ILE A 203 -1.97 -18.53 4.02
N LEU A 204 -2.63 -18.76 5.16
CA LEU A 204 -2.44 -19.98 5.93
C LEU A 204 -3.11 -21.18 5.28
N GLN A 205 -4.24 -21.00 4.63
CA GLN A 205 -4.89 -22.06 3.87
C GLN A 205 -4.01 -22.56 2.71
N LEU A 206 -3.35 -21.65 2.00
CA LEU A 206 -2.36 -22.00 0.96
C LEU A 206 -1.15 -22.72 1.54
N ALA A 207 -0.76 -22.43 2.79
CA ALA A 207 0.29 -23.15 3.50
C ALA A 207 -0.17 -24.51 4.06
N GLY A 208 -1.44 -24.88 3.94
CA GLY A 208 -1.98 -26.17 4.33
C GLY A 208 -2.79 -26.19 5.65
N PHE A 209 -3.00 -25.05 6.30
CA PHE A 209 -3.87 -24.97 7.48
C PHE A 209 -5.35 -25.04 7.07
N LYS A 210 -6.16 -25.70 7.90
CA LYS A 210 -7.62 -25.69 7.78
C LYS A 210 -8.20 -24.53 8.60
N LYS A 211 -9.29 -23.93 8.13
CA LYS A 211 -9.92 -22.78 8.80
C LYS A 211 -10.33 -23.07 10.26
N ASN A 212 -10.73 -24.29 10.57
CA ASN A 212 -11.08 -24.72 11.93
C ASN A 212 -9.88 -24.99 12.85
N GLN A 213 -8.65 -24.88 12.36
CA GLN A 213 -7.40 -25.07 13.14
C GLN A 213 -6.78 -23.75 13.58
N ILE A 214 -7.31 -22.63 13.10
CA ILE A 214 -6.76 -21.29 13.33
C ILE A 214 -7.85 -20.35 13.81
N GLN A 215 -7.47 -19.39 14.66
CA GLN A 215 -8.36 -18.35 15.17
C GLN A 215 -7.78 -16.97 14.87
N TYR A 216 -8.53 -16.16 14.16
CA TYR A 216 -8.20 -14.78 13.79
C TYR A 216 -8.06 -13.90 15.03
N GLY A 217 -7.09 -12.97 14.97
CA GLY A 217 -6.88 -11.97 15.98
C GLY A 217 -6.19 -10.72 15.43
N VAL A 218 -6.46 -9.58 16.05
CA VAL A 218 -5.85 -8.29 15.76
C VAL A 218 -5.38 -7.65 17.05
N ARG A 219 -4.19 -7.04 17.04
CA ARG A 219 -3.65 -6.29 18.17
C ARG A 219 -2.81 -5.13 17.70
N PHE A 220 -2.69 -4.10 18.54
CA PHE A 220 -1.69 -3.04 18.38
C PHE A 220 -0.45 -3.40 19.20
N ARG A 221 0.73 -3.33 18.58
CA ARG A 221 1.99 -3.63 19.25
C ARG A 221 3.15 -2.96 18.49
N ASN A 222 4.03 -2.24 19.21
CA ASN A 222 5.20 -1.56 18.64
C ASN A 222 4.82 -0.69 17.44
N ASP A 223 3.88 0.23 17.62
CA ASP A 223 3.39 1.20 16.63
C ASP A 223 2.85 0.59 15.34
N ARG A 224 2.44 -0.69 15.40
CA ARG A 224 1.85 -1.39 14.27
C ARG A 224 0.64 -2.22 14.66
N LEU A 225 -0.33 -2.20 13.78
CA LEU A 225 -1.49 -3.07 13.82
C LEU A 225 -1.06 -4.44 13.27
N GLU A 226 -1.03 -5.46 14.12
CA GLU A 226 -0.71 -6.84 13.72
C GLU A 226 -1.99 -7.65 13.51
N THR A 227 -2.08 -8.35 12.38
CA THR A 227 -3.05 -9.41 12.14
C THR A 227 -2.35 -10.75 12.35
N PHE A 228 -2.92 -11.59 13.21
CA PHE A 228 -2.32 -12.88 13.55
C PHE A 228 -3.39 -13.98 13.67
N TYR A 229 -2.93 -15.22 13.63
CA TYR A 229 -3.76 -16.40 13.91
C TYR A 229 -3.18 -17.20 15.05
N THR A 230 -4.06 -17.62 15.96
CA THR A 230 -3.72 -18.54 17.07
C THR A 230 -4.03 -19.96 16.63
N ILE A 231 -3.09 -20.88 16.85
CA ILE A 231 -3.25 -22.30 16.55
C ILE A 231 -4.12 -22.95 17.61
N LEU A 232 -5.20 -23.64 17.21
CA LEU A 232 -6.19 -24.21 18.10
C LEU A 232 -5.89 -25.65 18.55
N SER A 233 -5.04 -26.37 17.79
CA SER A 233 -4.60 -27.74 18.10
C SER A 233 -3.21 -27.96 17.55
N ASP A 234 -2.48 -28.95 18.03
CA ASP A 234 -1.16 -29.31 17.48
C ASP A 234 -1.29 -29.73 16.02
N ILE A 235 -0.42 -29.21 15.17
CA ILE A 235 -0.44 -29.39 13.71
C ILE A 235 0.98 -29.64 13.23
N SER A 236 1.12 -30.64 12.37
CA SER A 236 2.35 -30.94 11.65
C SER A 236 2.13 -30.66 10.15
N LEU A 237 2.90 -29.77 9.59
CA LEU A 237 2.89 -29.47 8.15
C LEU A 237 4.19 -29.96 7.53
N SER A 238 4.08 -30.78 6.48
CA SER A 238 5.21 -31.29 5.73
C SER A 238 5.28 -30.63 4.36
N PHE A 239 6.45 -30.12 4.00
CA PHE A 239 6.74 -29.59 2.70
C PHE A 239 8.08 -30.15 2.22
N GLN A 240 8.04 -30.90 1.12
CA GLN A 240 9.18 -31.68 0.63
C GLN A 240 9.69 -32.62 1.74
N ASP A 241 10.96 -32.49 2.11
CA ASP A 241 11.68 -33.29 3.13
C ASP A 241 11.69 -32.61 4.53
N ARG A 242 10.97 -31.50 4.71
CA ARG A 242 10.90 -30.73 5.95
C ARG A 242 9.51 -30.82 6.57
N THR A 243 9.50 -30.96 7.89
CA THR A 243 8.28 -30.93 8.70
C THR A 243 8.39 -29.82 9.74
N ILE A 244 7.32 -29.04 9.88
CA ILE A 244 7.21 -27.96 10.86
C ILE A 244 6.09 -28.29 11.82
N GLU A 245 6.41 -28.28 13.12
CA GLU A 245 5.46 -28.54 14.20
C GLU A 245 4.95 -27.22 14.77
N PHE A 246 3.64 -27.04 14.77
CA PHE A 246 2.92 -25.98 15.46
C PHE A 246 2.16 -26.54 16.63
N TYR A 247 2.23 -25.87 17.77
CA TYR A 247 1.53 -26.32 18.98
C TYR A 247 0.34 -25.42 19.29
N LYS A 248 -0.65 -25.99 19.97
CA LYS A 248 -1.80 -25.22 20.44
C LYS A 248 -1.37 -23.99 21.22
N GLY A 249 -1.89 -22.83 20.84
CA GLY A 249 -1.55 -21.54 21.43
C GLY A 249 -0.40 -20.82 20.73
N ASP A 250 0.33 -21.46 19.79
CA ASP A 250 1.30 -20.74 18.95
C ASP A 250 0.56 -19.68 18.11
N GLN A 251 1.24 -18.58 17.80
CA GLN A 251 0.68 -17.51 17.00
C GLN A 251 1.47 -17.33 15.70
N ILE A 252 0.78 -17.07 14.61
CA ILE A 252 1.37 -16.73 13.30
C ILE A 252 0.92 -15.33 12.92
N VAL A 253 1.86 -14.37 12.91
CA VAL A 253 1.63 -13.01 12.40
C VAL A 253 1.71 -13.05 10.89
N VAL A 254 0.61 -12.72 10.22
CA VAL A 254 0.48 -12.78 8.75
C VAL A 254 0.52 -11.40 8.09
N ALA A 255 0.23 -10.35 8.86
CA ALA A 255 0.25 -8.99 8.35
C ALA A 255 0.55 -7.99 9.46
N PHE A 256 1.14 -6.87 9.08
CA PHE A 256 1.23 -5.68 9.92
C PHE A 256 1.01 -4.41 9.08
N ALA A 257 0.60 -3.34 9.75
CA ALA A 257 0.55 -2.01 9.18
C ALA A 257 1.07 -1.02 10.22
N TYR A 258 2.14 -0.30 9.89
CA TYR A 258 2.68 0.77 10.74
C TYR A 258 1.73 1.96 10.77
N HIS A 259 1.49 2.46 11.98
CA HIS A 259 0.77 3.70 12.26
C HIS A 259 1.70 4.58 13.10
N TYR A 260 2.26 5.60 12.49
CA TYR A 260 3.22 6.48 13.13
C TYR A 260 2.53 7.63 13.85
N GLU A 261 3.13 8.12 14.93
CA GLU A 261 2.81 9.46 15.38
C GLU A 261 3.22 10.50 14.32
N LYS A 262 2.44 11.59 14.23
CA LYS A 262 2.67 12.66 13.24
C LYS A 262 4.11 13.19 13.25
N SER A 263 4.68 13.42 14.44
CA SER A 263 6.05 13.92 14.63
C SER A 263 7.10 12.93 14.15
N GLU A 264 6.89 11.66 14.44
CA GLU A 264 7.76 10.56 14.03
C GLU A 264 7.70 10.37 12.52
N PHE A 265 6.51 10.32 11.93
CA PHE A 265 6.32 10.22 10.49
C PHE A 265 7.02 11.37 9.74
N MET A 266 6.86 12.61 10.22
CA MET A 266 7.58 13.76 9.68
C MET A 266 9.11 13.57 9.77
N SER A 267 9.61 13.02 10.87
CA SER A 267 11.04 12.80 11.08
C SER A 267 11.58 11.74 10.11
N TYR A 268 10.88 10.63 9.93
CA TYR A 268 11.25 9.62 8.94
C TYR A 268 11.31 10.20 7.53
N LEU A 269 10.29 10.96 7.12
CA LEU A 269 10.28 11.53 5.77
C LEU A 269 11.42 12.54 5.56
N LYS A 270 11.75 13.35 6.56
CA LYS A 270 12.86 14.32 6.49
C LYS A 270 14.25 13.69 6.40
N MET A 271 14.40 12.41 6.78
CA MET A 271 15.66 11.70 6.59
C MET A 271 15.95 11.43 5.09
N TYR A 272 14.90 11.31 4.28
CA TYR A 272 15.01 10.93 2.87
C TYR A 272 14.71 12.08 1.91
N PHE A 273 13.89 13.06 2.29
CA PHE A 273 13.38 14.10 1.40
C PHE A 273 13.75 15.49 1.90
N GLY A 274 14.23 16.33 0.96
CA GLY A 274 14.66 17.71 1.28
C GLY A 274 13.50 18.65 1.59
N ASN A 275 12.32 18.41 1.02
CA ASN A 275 11.12 19.22 1.27
C ASN A 275 9.94 18.29 1.55
N VAL A 276 9.40 18.38 2.76
CA VAL A 276 8.28 17.56 3.24
C VAL A 276 7.16 18.46 3.73
N GLN A 277 5.98 18.25 3.19
CA GLN A 277 4.76 18.94 3.61
C GLN A 277 3.71 17.89 3.98
N LEU A 278 3.17 17.94 5.19
CA LEU A 278 2.10 17.07 5.65
C LEU A 278 0.75 17.78 5.62
N HIS A 279 -0.22 17.15 5.00
CA HIS A 279 -1.63 17.47 5.11
C HIS A 279 -2.27 16.40 5.98
N VAL A 280 -2.84 16.79 7.11
CA VAL A 280 -3.36 15.88 8.13
C VAL A 280 -4.82 16.17 8.36
N LEU A 281 -5.65 15.15 8.51
CA LEU A 281 -7.05 15.30 8.90
C LEU A 281 -7.18 15.94 10.29
N GLU A 282 -8.29 16.60 10.55
CA GLU A 282 -8.56 17.27 11.84
C GLU A 282 -8.48 16.30 13.02
N ASP A 283 -8.95 15.05 12.81
CA ASP A 283 -8.90 14.00 13.82
C ASP A 283 -7.51 13.34 13.98
N SER A 284 -6.52 13.78 13.20
CA SER A 284 -5.16 13.24 13.16
C SER A 284 -5.06 11.75 12.87
N SER A 285 -6.07 11.16 12.23
CA SER A 285 -6.10 9.72 11.92
C SER A 285 -5.40 9.34 10.61
N TYR A 286 -5.24 10.30 9.69
CA TYR A 286 -4.65 10.07 8.37
C TYR A 286 -3.85 11.28 7.87
N THR A 287 -2.83 11.03 7.07
CA THR A 287 -1.99 12.07 6.48
C THR A 287 -1.72 11.81 5.00
N LEU A 288 -1.60 12.89 4.25
CA LEU A 288 -1.05 12.91 2.90
C LEU A 288 0.25 13.74 2.93
N ALA A 289 1.38 13.08 2.71
CA ALA A 289 2.67 13.72 2.64
C ALA A 289 3.05 14.05 1.20
N LEU A 290 3.43 15.28 0.95
CA LEU A 290 3.96 15.75 -0.34
C LEU A 290 5.44 16.01 -0.17
N CYS A 291 6.29 15.21 -0.85
CA CYS A 291 7.73 15.25 -0.69
C CYS A 291 8.43 15.52 -2.02
N LYS A 292 9.56 16.22 -1.94
CA LYS A 292 10.53 16.40 -3.04
C LYS A 292 11.89 15.84 -2.63
N LYS A 293 12.63 15.40 -3.62
CA LYS A 293 14.01 14.95 -3.45
C LYS A 293 14.89 16.01 -2.82
#